data_c7d99b1b7fd8161bb83d8551cbae4a12
#
_entry.id   c7d99b1b7fd8161bb83d8551cbae4a12
#
_cell.length_a   1.000
_cell.length_b   1.000
_cell.length_c   1.000
_cell.angle_alpha   90.00
_cell.angle_beta   90.00
_cell.angle_gamma   90.00
#
_symmetry.space_group_name_H-M   'P 1'
#
loop_
_entity.id
_entity.type
_entity.pdbx_description
1 polymer ?
#
loop_
_entity_poly.entity_id
_entity_poly.type
_entity_poly.pdbx_seq_one_letter_code
_entity_poly.pdbx_strand_id
1 'polypeptide(L)'
;MTKQKKSTFERLTHGRLNRPQRRDLRRQLFSKDPGLTIVHPNAAGIDVGNESHFVAVPPDRDANPVQEFGCWTADLNRMAEWIRACGVDTVAMQATGVYWIPLYDVLVRHGLRVILVNAQHTKNVPGRKSDVQESQWLMKLHAYGLLRDSFQLDEKMEKVRTIWRLRDRHVHEAGRAVQHMQKALTKMNIQLANVLSDISGVSGQAIIRAILGGERDPYKLADLKHERVQASRDEVARSLEGNWREEVLFELQQAVDSYQFAHRQMQECDRRLEAYLAALPTRTMECDSQPAVPEQGAGKAKKTQKKAPRPKGNAPALDLKTILKRIAGVDLTSIDGIDVMTAQTILSEVGTDMSAFKTENHFASWLGLTPSKDISGGKVIGPGRRKVQNRVATALRVGATTLLRSDTYLGSKYRHLRNRLPSKRSAVKAMAHYLALLVYRMLTKGEAWVDRGAAQFEKDRHELELARLTSKAATQGFRLVPIAAQLS
;
A
#
# COMPACT_ATOMS: atom_id res chain seq x y z
N MET A 1 -45.61 5.33 -26.25
CA MET A 1 -44.31 4.96 -25.65
C MET A 1 -43.18 5.57 -26.47
N THR A 2 -42.69 6.73 -26.08
CA THR A 2 -41.61 7.44 -26.78
C THR A 2 -40.28 6.74 -26.48
N LYS A 3 -39.65 6.12 -27.48
CA LYS A 3 -38.31 5.54 -27.37
C LYS A 3 -37.32 6.62 -26.97
N GLN A 4 -36.82 6.59 -25.75
CA GLN A 4 -35.76 7.48 -25.28
C GLN A 4 -34.53 7.34 -26.21
N LYS A 5 -34.12 8.44 -26.86
CA LYS A 5 -32.95 8.47 -27.75
C LYS A 5 -31.69 8.19 -26.89
N LYS A 6 -30.99 7.11 -27.16
CA LYS A 6 -29.71 6.79 -26.51
C LYS A 6 -28.73 7.95 -26.69
N SER A 7 -28.03 8.30 -25.62
CA SER A 7 -26.99 9.36 -25.65
C SER A 7 -25.85 9.01 -26.61
N THR A 8 -25.13 10.02 -27.08
CA THR A 8 -23.97 9.83 -27.98
C THR A 8 -22.92 8.91 -27.35
N PHE A 9 -22.76 8.98 -26.01
CA PHE A 9 -21.86 8.11 -25.26
C PHE A 9 -22.35 6.65 -25.22
N GLU A 10 -23.64 6.41 -24.97
CA GLU A 10 -24.22 5.06 -24.99
C GLU A 10 -24.17 4.44 -26.41
N ARG A 11 -24.32 5.25 -27.43
CA ARG A 11 -24.16 4.78 -28.82
C ARG A 11 -22.72 4.39 -29.13
N LEU A 12 -21.72 5.11 -28.58
CA LEU A 12 -20.31 4.78 -28.74
C LEU A 12 -19.89 3.51 -27.98
N THR A 13 -20.45 3.29 -26.79
CA THR A 13 -20.09 2.15 -25.93
C THR A 13 -20.82 0.87 -26.28
N HIS A 14 -22.09 0.95 -26.70
CA HIS A 14 -22.95 -0.23 -26.90
C HIS A 14 -23.41 -0.42 -28.35
N GLY A 15 -23.07 0.49 -29.27
CA GLY A 15 -23.47 0.43 -30.67
C GLY A 15 -22.53 -0.43 -31.53
N ARG A 16 -23.08 -1.27 -32.41
CA ARG A 16 -22.32 -1.86 -33.53
C ARG A 16 -22.07 -0.77 -34.59
N LEU A 17 -20.97 -0.04 -34.45
CA LEU A 17 -20.64 1.08 -35.31
C LEU A 17 -19.44 0.74 -36.19
N ASN A 18 -19.50 1.16 -37.46
CA ASN A 18 -18.34 1.11 -38.33
C ASN A 18 -17.35 2.27 -38.02
N ARG A 19 -16.15 2.21 -38.63
CA ARG A 19 -15.06 3.16 -38.36
C ARG A 19 -15.42 4.65 -38.64
N PRO A 20 -16.13 5.01 -39.74
CA PRO A 20 -16.62 6.38 -39.98
C PRO A 20 -17.61 6.85 -38.92
N GLN A 21 -18.60 6.03 -38.57
CA GLN A 21 -19.63 6.35 -37.58
C GLN A 21 -19.03 6.58 -36.18
N ARG A 22 -18.01 5.79 -35.77
CA ARG A 22 -17.27 6.04 -34.52
C ARG A 22 -16.51 7.35 -34.55
N ARG A 23 -15.93 7.72 -35.69
CA ARG A 23 -15.22 8.99 -35.88
C ARG A 23 -16.17 10.18 -35.78
N ASP A 24 -17.35 10.11 -36.38
CA ASP A 24 -18.37 11.17 -36.32
C ASP A 24 -18.95 11.32 -34.92
N LEU A 25 -19.27 10.23 -34.24
CA LEU A 25 -19.76 10.27 -32.85
C LEU A 25 -18.68 10.77 -31.88
N ARG A 26 -17.39 10.49 -32.13
CA ARG A 26 -16.29 11.09 -31.38
C ARG A 26 -16.19 12.60 -31.64
N ARG A 27 -16.36 13.05 -32.89
CA ARG A 27 -16.42 14.48 -33.20
C ARG A 27 -17.57 15.17 -32.47
N GLN A 28 -18.75 14.56 -32.42
CA GLN A 28 -19.92 15.08 -31.69
C GLN A 28 -19.66 15.14 -30.16
N LEU A 29 -18.97 14.17 -29.57
CA LEU A 29 -18.55 14.22 -28.16
C LEU A 29 -17.57 15.36 -27.85
N PHE A 30 -16.78 15.79 -28.84
CA PHE A 30 -15.84 16.92 -28.72
C PHE A 30 -16.41 18.23 -29.27
N SER A 31 -17.65 18.23 -29.76
CA SER A 31 -18.34 19.46 -30.16
C SER A 31 -18.78 20.28 -28.93
N LYS A 32 -19.26 21.51 -29.16
CA LYS A 32 -19.68 22.45 -28.09
C LYS A 32 -20.80 21.90 -27.21
N ASP A 33 -21.55 20.90 -27.69
CA ASP A 33 -22.59 20.18 -26.91
C ASP A 33 -22.35 18.67 -27.01
N PRO A 34 -21.65 18.05 -26.04
CA PRO A 34 -21.35 16.61 -26.05
C PRO A 34 -22.58 15.73 -25.75
N GLY A 35 -23.76 16.27 -25.53
CA GLY A 35 -24.98 15.54 -25.11
C GLY A 35 -24.86 14.86 -23.74
N LEU A 36 -23.91 15.31 -22.90
CA LEU A 36 -23.73 14.86 -21.52
C LEU A 36 -24.51 15.78 -20.59
N THR A 37 -25.15 15.20 -19.58
CA THR A 37 -25.81 15.96 -18.52
C THR A 37 -24.78 16.57 -17.59
N ILE A 38 -24.89 17.87 -17.31
CA ILE A 38 -24.07 18.55 -16.30
C ILE A 38 -24.49 18.04 -14.92
N VAL A 39 -23.55 17.45 -14.20
CA VAL A 39 -23.76 16.91 -12.82
C VAL A 39 -23.39 17.95 -11.79
N HIS A 40 -22.34 18.73 -12.04
CA HIS A 40 -21.82 19.78 -11.15
C HIS A 40 -21.78 21.11 -11.91
N PRO A 41 -22.88 21.90 -11.91
CA PRO A 41 -22.94 23.14 -12.66
C PRO A 41 -22.03 24.24 -12.09
N ASN A 42 -21.67 24.15 -10.81
CA ASN A 42 -20.80 25.09 -10.10
C ASN A 42 -19.40 24.52 -9.88
N ALA A 43 -18.85 23.83 -10.89
CA ALA A 43 -17.55 23.18 -10.80
C ALA A 43 -16.42 24.10 -11.25
N ALA A 44 -15.29 24.09 -10.52
CA ALA A 44 -14.01 24.64 -11.03
C ALA A 44 -12.99 23.53 -11.25
N GLY A 45 -11.97 23.85 -12.05
CA GLY A 45 -10.81 22.99 -12.27
C GLY A 45 -9.51 23.74 -12.01
N ILE A 46 -8.59 23.14 -11.26
CA ILE A 46 -7.29 23.74 -10.95
C ILE A 46 -6.18 22.85 -11.46
N ASP A 47 -5.33 23.41 -12.30
CA ASP A 47 -4.03 22.86 -12.62
C ASP A 47 -3.01 23.37 -11.60
N VAL A 48 -2.34 22.43 -10.92
CA VAL A 48 -1.47 22.72 -9.77
C VAL A 48 -0.02 22.74 -10.23
N GLY A 49 0.57 23.93 -10.27
CA GLY A 49 2.00 24.14 -10.53
C GLY A 49 2.83 24.34 -9.26
N ASN A 50 4.12 24.49 -9.45
CA ASN A 50 5.07 24.77 -8.38
C ASN A 50 5.13 26.29 -8.02
N GLU A 51 5.05 27.14 -9.02
CA GLU A 51 5.20 28.61 -8.86
C GLU A 51 3.84 29.32 -8.93
N SER A 52 2.91 28.77 -9.70
CA SER A 52 1.57 29.29 -9.85
C SER A 52 0.56 28.18 -10.12
N HIS A 53 -0.70 28.52 -9.96
CA HIS A 53 -1.84 27.64 -10.18
C HIS A 53 -2.79 28.30 -11.19
N PHE A 54 -3.28 27.54 -12.17
CA PHE A 54 -4.28 27.99 -13.11
C PHE A 54 -5.66 27.46 -12.73
N VAL A 55 -6.61 28.37 -12.58
CA VAL A 55 -7.97 28.05 -12.15
C VAL A 55 -8.96 28.41 -13.24
N ALA A 56 -9.80 27.45 -13.60
CA ALA A 56 -10.89 27.67 -14.54
C ALA A 56 -12.24 27.53 -13.84
N VAL A 57 -13.12 28.53 -14.00
CA VAL A 57 -14.53 28.54 -13.59
C VAL A 57 -15.43 28.49 -14.84
N PRO A 58 -16.75 28.22 -14.71
CA PRO A 58 -17.65 28.27 -15.86
C PRO A 58 -17.62 29.64 -16.54
N PRO A 59 -17.68 29.68 -17.88
CA PRO A 59 -17.46 30.92 -18.67
C PRO A 59 -18.47 32.03 -18.42
N ASP A 60 -19.63 31.71 -17.85
CA ASP A 60 -20.72 32.63 -17.50
C ASP A 60 -20.55 33.30 -16.14
N ARG A 61 -19.50 32.95 -15.37
CA ARG A 61 -19.33 33.38 -13.96
C ARG A 61 -18.35 34.55 -13.78
N ASP A 62 -17.46 34.76 -14.73
CA ASP A 62 -16.49 35.86 -14.69
C ASP A 62 -16.11 36.28 -16.13
N ALA A 63 -15.80 37.56 -16.35
CA ALA A 63 -15.32 38.07 -17.62
C ALA A 63 -13.99 37.40 -18.04
N ASN A 64 -13.15 37.05 -17.06
CA ASN A 64 -11.93 36.29 -17.22
C ASN A 64 -12.05 34.92 -16.50
N PRO A 65 -12.70 33.92 -17.12
CA PRO A 65 -13.07 32.67 -16.45
C PRO A 65 -11.86 31.75 -16.17
N VAL A 66 -10.66 32.11 -16.64
CA VAL A 66 -9.41 31.43 -16.28
C VAL A 66 -8.45 32.47 -15.74
N GLN A 67 -7.99 32.25 -14.51
CA GLN A 67 -7.03 33.12 -13.85
C GLN A 67 -5.83 32.35 -13.32
N GLU A 68 -4.69 33.02 -13.29
CA GLU A 68 -3.46 32.54 -12.66
C GLU A 68 -3.31 33.16 -11.28
N PHE A 69 -2.93 32.32 -10.32
CA PHE A 69 -2.64 32.74 -8.93
C PHE A 69 -1.29 32.23 -8.51
N GLY A 70 -0.52 33.03 -7.76
CA GLY A 70 0.73 32.59 -7.16
C GLY A 70 0.52 31.54 -6.06
N CYS A 71 1.62 30.96 -5.60
CA CYS A 71 1.61 29.90 -4.57
C CYS A 71 1.72 30.42 -3.13
N TRP A 72 1.78 31.75 -2.94
CA TRP A 72 1.87 32.35 -1.61
C TRP A 72 0.54 32.25 -0.87
N THR A 73 0.59 32.16 0.46
CA THR A 73 -0.63 32.01 1.29
C THR A 73 -1.70 33.08 0.99
N ALA A 74 -1.29 34.31 0.75
CA ALA A 74 -2.20 35.41 0.39
C ALA A 74 -2.86 35.15 -0.97
N ASP A 75 -2.12 34.62 -1.95
CA ASP A 75 -2.64 34.31 -3.27
C ASP A 75 -3.62 33.13 -3.22
N LEU A 76 -3.32 32.09 -2.44
CA LEU A 76 -4.22 30.96 -2.23
C LEU A 76 -5.54 31.38 -1.59
N ASN A 77 -5.52 32.28 -0.61
CA ASN A 77 -6.74 32.82 0.00
C ASN A 77 -7.54 33.66 -1.01
N ARG A 78 -6.85 34.55 -1.75
CA ARG A 78 -7.47 35.36 -2.83
C ARG A 78 -8.09 34.48 -3.91
N MET A 79 -7.42 33.38 -4.28
CA MET A 79 -7.96 32.37 -5.19
C MET A 79 -9.25 31.76 -4.64
N ALA A 80 -9.25 31.31 -3.38
CA ALA A 80 -10.42 30.68 -2.77
C ALA A 80 -11.61 31.65 -2.67
N GLU A 81 -11.34 32.91 -2.34
CA GLU A 81 -12.33 33.98 -2.31
C GLU A 81 -12.93 34.26 -3.69
N TRP A 82 -12.08 34.36 -4.73
CA TRP A 82 -12.52 34.53 -6.11
C TRP A 82 -13.37 33.35 -6.60
N ILE A 83 -12.96 32.12 -6.33
CA ILE A 83 -13.71 30.90 -6.68
C ILE A 83 -15.11 30.96 -6.04
N ARG A 84 -15.21 31.36 -4.79
CA ARG A 84 -16.49 31.53 -4.10
C ARG A 84 -17.34 32.67 -4.66
N ALA A 85 -16.72 33.82 -4.97
CA ALA A 85 -17.41 34.95 -5.60
C ALA A 85 -18.00 34.56 -6.97
N CYS A 86 -17.38 33.66 -7.70
CA CYS A 86 -17.90 33.07 -8.94
C CYS A 86 -19.05 32.06 -8.69
N GLY A 87 -19.50 31.84 -7.44
CA GLY A 87 -20.58 30.90 -7.12
C GLY A 87 -20.22 29.43 -7.29
N VAL A 88 -18.93 29.11 -7.23
CA VAL A 88 -18.42 27.73 -7.27
C VAL A 88 -18.54 27.07 -5.90
N ASP A 89 -18.98 25.83 -5.84
CA ASP A 89 -19.12 25.02 -4.64
C ASP A 89 -18.18 23.79 -4.61
N THR A 90 -17.71 23.36 -5.78
CA THR A 90 -16.86 22.15 -5.88
C THR A 90 -15.71 22.36 -6.87
N VAL A 91 -14.53 21.87 -6.48
CA VAL A 91 -13.29 22.08 -7.21
C VAL A 91 -12.61 20.73 -7.49
N ALA A 92 -12.17 20.52 -8.74
CA ALA A 92 -11.29 19.41 -9.08
C ALA A 92 -9.86 19.90 -9.26
N MET A 93 -8.89 19.22 -8.61
CA MET A 93 -7.47 19.53 -8.73
C MET A 93 -6.62 18.27 -8.94
N GLN A 94 -5.49 18.42 -9.62
CA GLN A 94 -4.56 17.32 -9.82
C GLN A 94 -3.69 17.12 -8.57
N ALA A 95 -3.52 15.85 -8.13
CA ALA A 95 -2.59 15.47 -7.07
C ALA A 95 -1.16 15.36 -7.63
N THR A 96 -0.53 16.49 -7.95
CA THR A 96 0.84 16.53 -8.47
C THR A 96 1.85 16.80 -7.35
N GLY A 97 2.74 15.85 -7.09
CA GLY A 97 3.77 16.00 -6.05
C GLY A 97 3.18 16.28 -4.67
N VAL A 98 3.67 17.37 -4.03
CA VAL A 98 3.21 17.88 -2.72
C VAL A 98 2.54 19.25 -2.84
N TYR A 99 2.54 19.87 -4.02
CA TYR A 99 2.11 21.24 -4.24
C TYR A 99 0.62 21.48 -4.02
N TRP A 100 -0.17 20.42 -4.16
CA TRP A 100 -1.62 20.45 -3.95
C TRP A 100 -2.01 20.58 -2.47
N ILE A 101 -1.14 20.16 -1.52
CA ILE A 101 -1.49 20.05 -0.09
C ILE A 101 -1.87 21.41 0.52
N PRO A 102 -1.03 22.47 0.47
CA PRO A 102 -1.39 23.76 1.05
C PRO A 102 -2.60 24.40 0.37
N LEU A 103 -2.78 24.18 -0.93
CA LEU A 103 -3.93 24.65 -1.67
C LEU A 103 -5.21 23.92 -1.23
N TYR A 104 -5.17 22.60 -1.08
CA TYR A 104 -6.28 21.79 -0.59
C TYR A 104 -6.78 22.31 0.77
N ASP A 105 -5.86 22.53 1.71
CA ASP A 105 -6.18 22.99 3.06
C ASP A 105 -6.83 24.37 3.05
N VAL A 106 -6.39 25.28 2.18
CA VAL A 106 -7.00 26.61 2.03
C VAL A 106 -8.39 26.50 1.46
N LEU A 107 -8.60 25.75 0.38
CA LEU A 107 -9.90 25.60 -0.27
C LEU A 107 -10.94 24.97 0.67
N VAL A 108 -10.56 23.93 1.42
CA VAL A 108 -11.43 23.29 2.41
C VAL A 108 -11.79 24.25 3.54
N ARG A 109 -10.83 25.04 4.06
CA ARG A 109 -11.12 26.07 5.08
C ARG A 109 -12.09 27.14 4.60
N HIS A 110 -12.09 27.46 3.31
CA HIS A 110 -13.08 28.36 2.69
C HIS A 110 -14.42 27.67 2.38
N GLY A 111 -14.63 26.41 2.79
CA GLY A 111 -15.88 25.67 2.63
C GLY A 111 -16.13 25.12 1.23
N LEU A 112 -15.11 25.03 0.38
CA LEU A 112 -15.18 24.42 -0.94
C LEU A 112 -15.03 22.90 -0.83
N ARG A 113 -15.86 22.18 -1.58
CA ARG A 113 -15.70 20.74 -1.75
C ARG A 113 -14.60 20.47 -2.77
N VAL A 114 -13.49 19.88 -2.34
CA VAL A 114 -12.35 19.59 -3.21
C VAL A 114 -12.28 18.11 -3.53
N ILE A 115 -12.16 17.76 -4.81
CA ILE A 115 -11.82 16.42 -5.27
C ILE A 115 -10.41 16.38 -5.82
N LEU A 116 -9.62 15.43 -5.36
CA LEU A 116 -8.27 15.19 -5.83
C LEU A 116 -8.27 14.13 -6.94
N VAL A 117 -7.69 14.48 -8.08
CA VAL A 117 -7.70 13.62 -9.26
C VAL A 117 -6.29 13.12 -9.56
N ASN A 118 -6.17 11.83 -9.83
CA ASN A 118 -4.90 11.27 -10.31
C ASN A 118 -4.58 11.81 -11.72
N ALA A 119 -3.44 12.47 -11.87
CA ALA A 119 -2.97 13.03 -13.13
C ALA A 119 -2.92 12.01 -14.29
N GLN A 120 -2.80 10.70 -14.01
CA GLN A 120 -2.84 9.66 -15.05
C GLN A 120 -4.22 9.54 -15.71
N HIS A 121 -5.30 9.89 -15.03
CA HIS A 121 -6.66 9.81 -15.57
C HIS A 121 -6.98 10.98 -16.52
N THR A 122 -6.23 12.07 -16.43
CA THR A 122 -6.44 13.29 -17.20
C THR A 122 -5.45 13.46 -18.37
N LYS A 123 -4.27 12.81 -18.31
CA LYS A 123 -3.17 12.95 -19.28
C LYS A 123 -3.36 12.31 -20.66
N ASN A 124 -4.36 11.46 -20.86
CA ASN A 124 -4.49 10.67 -22.10
C ASN A 124 -5.23 11.37 -23.24
N VAL A 125 -5.36 12.70 -23.23
CA VAL A 125 -5.97 13.44 -24.34
C VAL A 125 -4.89 14.23 -25.08
N PRO A 126 -4.60 13.87 -26.36
CA PRO A 126 -3.61 14.58 -27.17
C PRO A 126 -4.02 16.03 -27.43
N GLY A 127 -3.05 16.94 -27.49
CA GLY A 127 -3.26 18.32 -27.97
C GLY A 127 -3.37 19.38 -26.88
N ARG A 128 -3.15 19.05 -25.59
CA ARG A 128 -3.05 20.04 -24.52
C ARG A 128 -1.60 20.38 -24.25
N LYS A 129 -1.28 21.66 -24.39
CA LYS A 129 0.10 22.15 -24.22
C LYS A 129 0.20 23.31 -23.22
N SER A 130 -0.92 23.75 -22.61
CA SER A 130 -0.90 24.87 -21.67
C SER A 130 -1.73 24.57 -20.41
N ASP A 131 -1.29 25.11 -19.28
CA ASP A 131 -1.92 24.98 -17.98
C ASP A 131 -3.35 25.56 -17.96
N VAL A 132 -3.58 26.62 -18.78
CA VAL A 132 -4.91 27.16 -19.07
C VAL A 132 -5.85 26.10 -19.64
N GLN A 133 -5.38 25.31 -20.61
CA GLN A 133 -6.20 24.25 -21.21
C GLN A 133 -6.40 23.06 -20.25
N GLU A 134 -5.42 22.77 -19.39
CA GLU A 134 -5.54 21.70 -18.40
C GLU A 134 -6.55 22.06 -17.32
N SER A 135 -6.53 23.28 -16.78
CA SER A 135 -7.52 23.76 -15.80
C SER A 135 -8.95 23.77 -16.37
N GLN A 136 -9.15 24.27 -17.59
CA GLN A 136 -10.44 24.25 -18.28
C GLN A 136 -10.97 22.84 -18.53
N TRP A 137 -10.07 21.91 -18.82
CA TRP A 137 -10.45 20.52 -19.03
C TRP A 137 -10.84 19.83 -17.73
N LEU A 138 -10.10 20.04 -16.65
CA LEU A 138 -10.46 19.54 -15.33
C LEU A 138 -11.83 20.04 -14.91
N MET A 139 -12.10 21.34 -15.10
CA MET A 139 -13.41 21.94 -14.85
C MET A 139 -14.51 21.22 -15.65
N LYS A 140 -14.31 21.02 -16.98
CA LYS A 140 -15.30 20.33 -17.83
C LYS A 140 -15.54 18.89 -17.42
N LEU A 141 -14.46 18.12 -17.17
CA LEU A 141 -14.58 16.73 -16.72
C LEU A 141 -15.31 16.65 -15.37
N HIS A 142 -15.04 17.60 -14.47
CA HIS A 142 -15.70 17.68 -13.19
C HIS A 142 -17.17 18.06 -13.32
N ALA A 143 -17.48 19.05 -14.13
CA ALA A 143 -18.86 19.46 -14.40
C ALA A 143 -19.73 18.32 -14.94
N TYR A 144 -19.17 17.44 -15.75
CA TYR A 144 -19.87 16.25 -16.26
C TYR A 144 -19.80 15.01 -15.34
N GLY A 145 -19.23 15.11 -14.13
CA GLY A 145 -19.13 13.99 -13.18
C GLY A 145 -18.24 12.84 -13.65
N LEU A 146 -17.28 13.10 -14.55
CA LEU A 146 -16.39 12.09 -15.14
C LEU A 146 -15.14 11.82 -14.31
N LEU A 147 -14.88 12.63 -13.30
CA LEU A 147 -13.75 12.49 -12.40
C LEU A 147 -14.10 11.65 -11.18
N ARG A 148 -13.13 10.87 -10.72
CA ARG A 148 -13.24 10.11 -9.47
C ARG A 148 -12.29 10.72 -8.45
N ASP A 149 -12.80 10.95 -7.26
CA ASP A 149 -12.00 11.42 -6.15
C ASP A 149 -10.95 10.37 -5.75
N SER A 150 -9.77 10.85 -5.41
CA SER A 150 -8.71 10.02 -4.85
C SER A 150 -8.99 9.82 -3.36
N PHE A 151 -8.71 8.62 -2.87
CA PHE A 151 -8.87 8.29 -1.47
C PHE A 151 -8.07 9.24 -0.57
N GLN A 152 -8.73 9.86 0.39
CA GLN A 152 -8.15 10.69 1.43
C GLN A 152 -8.36 10.06 2.80
N LEU A 153 -7.36 10.18 3.66
CA LEU A 153 -7.47 9.84 5.08
C LEU A 153 -8.08 11.02 5.85
N ASP A 154 -8.67 10.71 7.00
CA ASP A 154 -8.98 11.74 7.97
C ASP A 154 -7.70 12.41 8.51
N GLU A 155 -7.81 13.64 9.00
CA GLU A 155 -6.67 14.46 9.45
C GLU A 155 -5.82 13.77 10.53
N LYS A 156 -6.45 13.01 11.45
CA LYS A 156 -5.75 12.34 12.54
C LYS A 156 -4.89 11.19 12.02
N MET A 157 -5.47 10.38 11.13
CA MET A 157 -4.74 9.28 10.49
C MET A 157 -3.68 9.80 9.51
N GLU A 158 -3.87 10.95 8.89
CA GLU A 158 -2.86 11.56 8.05
C GLU A 158 -1.59 11.95 8.82
N LYS A 159 -1.74 12.45 10.06
CA LYS A 159 -0.61 12.71 10.97
C LYS A 159 0.15 11.40 11.28
N VAL A 160 -0.57 10.33 11.58
CA VAL A 160 0.01 8.98 11.79
C VAL A 160 0.75 8.50 10.54
N ARG A 161 0.12 8.61 9.36
CA ARG A 161 0.72 8.24 8.07
C ARG A 161 2.01 9.00 7.79
N THR A 162 2.01 10.28 8.04
CA THR A 162 3.17 11.15 7.80
C THR A 162 4.35 10.72 8.65
N ILE A 163 4.15 10.52 9.97
CA ILE A 163 5.23 10.09 10.86
C ILE A 163 5.68 8.66 10.56
N TRP A 164 4.74 7.76 10.23
CA TRP A 164 5.08 6.38 9.86
C TRP A 164 5.95 6.31 8.60
N ARG A 165 5.61 7.07 7.58
CA ARG A 165 6.41 7.17 6.34
C ARG A 165 7.78 7.81 6.58
N LEU A 166 7.86 8.81 7.46
CA LEU A 166 9.12 9.42 7.88
C LEU A 166 10.01 8.40 8.58
N ARG A 167 9.44 7.66 9.54
CA ARG A 167 10.13 6.57 10.23
C ARG A 167 10.66 5.50 9.27
N ASP A 168 9.86 5.06 8.33
CA ASP A 168 10.25 4.09 7.29
C ASP A 168 11.45 4.59 6.45
N ARG A 169 11.49 5.89 6.14
CA ARG A 169 12.65 6.51 5.49
C ARG A 169 13.91 6.35 6.34
N HIS A 170 13.84 6.64 7.64
CA HIS A 170 14.99 6.49 8.54
C HIS A 170 15.43 5.03 8.70
N VAL A 171 14.52 4.05 8.65
CA VAL A 171 14.87 2.63 8.58
C VAL A 171 15.71 2.33 7.33
N HIS A 172 15.34 2.89 6.18
CA HIS A 172 16.11 2.72 4.94
C HIS A 172 17.47 3.43 5.01
N GLU A 173 17.56 4.61 5.63
CA GLU A 173 18.80 5.34 5.85
C GLU A 173 19.76 4.56 6.77
N ALA A 174 19.24 3.98 7.86
CA ALA A 174 20.02 3.09 8.72
C ALA A 174 20.55 1.87 7.96
N GLY A 175 19.71 1.25 7.11
CA GLY A 175 20.13 0.13 6.26
C GLY A 175 21.24 0.50 5.27
N ARG A 176 21.18 1.70 4.66
CA ARG A 176 22.27 2.21 3.81
C ARG A 176 23.56 2.42 4.60
N ALA A 177 23.45 2.99 5.81
CA ALA A 177 24.61 3.19 6.66
C ALA A 177 25.29 1.85 7.01
N VAL A 178 24.53 0.79 7.29
CA VAL A 178 25.08 -0.57 7.49
C VAL A 178 25.84 -1.05 6.24
N GLN A 179 25.29 -0.83 5.04
CA GLN A 179 26.00 -1.19 3.80
C GLN A 179 27.31 -0.41 3.62
N HIS A 180 27.34 0.88 4.01
CA HIS A 180 28.55 1.70 4.00
C HIS A 180 29.57 1.20 5.03
N MET A 181 29.14 0.83 6.25
CA MET A 181 30.03 0.18 7.23
C MET A 181 30.65 -1.10 6.69
N GLN A 182 29.84 -1.99 6.10
CA GLN A 182 30.34 -3.24 5.47
C GLN A 182 31.36 -2.96 4.38
N LYS A 183 31.06 -1.96 3.51
CA LYS A 183 31.97 -1.58 2.43
C LYS A 183 33.31 -1.04 2.96
N ALA A 184 33.28 -0.21 3.98
CA ALA A 184 34.49 0.34 4.61
C ALA A 184 35.35 -0.78 5.23
N LEU A 185 34.73 -1.68 6.01
CA LEU A 185 35.41 -2.84 6.58
C LEU A 185 36.05 -3.73 5.47
N THR A 186 35.32 -4.01 4.42
CA THR A 186 35.81 -4.82 3.30
C THR A 186 37.01 -4.16 2.56
N LYS A 187 37.01 -2.81 2.40
CA LYS A 187 38.14 -2.06 1.83
C LYS A 187 39.43 -2.24 2.66
N MET A 188 39.31 -2.46 3.95
CA MET A 188 40.43 -2.75 4.87
C MET A 188 40.72 -4.24 4.99
N ASN A 189 40.11 -5.10 4.16
CA ASN A 189 40.15 -6.56 4.25
C ASN A 189 39.62 -7.12 5.58
N ILE A 190 38.77 -6.37 6.28
CA ILE A 190 38.07 -6.83 7.47
C ILE A 190 36.82 -7.59 7.04
N GLN A 191 36.79 -8.91 7.24
CA GLN A 191 35.74 -9.80 6.74
C GLN A 191 34.67 -10.11 7.79
N LEU A 192 34.36 -9.16 8.65
CA LEU A 192 33.45 -9.34 9.81
C LEU A 192 32.05 -9.81 9.40
N ALA A 193 31.56 -9.41 8.23
CA ALA A 193 30.25 -9.83 7.69
C ALA A 193 30.20 -11.33 7.30
N ASN A 194 31.34 -12.01 7.17
CA ASN A 194 31.40 -13.44 6.88
C ASN A 194 31.25 -14.31 8.12
N VAL A 195 31.52 -13.76 9.30
CA VAL A 195 31.47 -14.46 10.61
C VAL A 195 30.31 -13.98 11.49
N LEU A 196 29.81 -12.77 11.27
CA LEU A 196 28.62 -12.24 11.93
C LEU A 196 27.46 -12.16 10.96
N SER A 197 26.31 -12.67 11.35
CA SER A 197 25.08 -12.57 10.56
C SER A 197 24.55 -11.14 10.45
N ASP A 198 24.91 -10.26 11.40
CA ASP A 198 24.50 -8.86 11.45
C ASP A 198 25.58 -8.02 12.14
N ILE A 199 26.26 -7.18 11.35
CA ILE A 199 27.29 -6.26 11.88
C ILE A 199 26.69 -5.06 12.65
N SER A 200 25.41 -4.80 12.48
CA SER A 200 24.69 -3.77 13.24
C SER A 200 24.20 -4.27 14.61
N GLY A 201 24.33 -5.57 14.88
CA GLY A 201 24.00 -6.19 16.16
C GLY A 201 25.01 -5.86 17.26
N VAL A 202 24.76 -6.38 18.47
CA VAL A 202 25.54 -6.09 19.69
C VAL A 202 27.03 -6.34 19.48
N SER A 203 27.41 -7.53 18.97
CA SER A 203 28.82 -7.88 18.74
C SER A 203 29.49 -7.01 17.68
N GLY A 204 28.81 -6.82 16.53
CA GLY A 204 29.35 -5.99 15.44
C GLY A 204 29.57 -4.54 15.86
N GLN A 205 28.61 -3.94 16.56
CA GLN A 205 28.70 -2.60 17.08
C GLN A 205 29.78 -2.44 18.15
N ALA A 206 30.01 -3.45 19.00
CA ALA A 206 31.09 -3.44 19.99
C ALA A 206 32.47 -3.50 19.30
N ILE A 207 32.63 -4.41 18.35
CA ILE A 207 33.89 -4.55 17.57
C ILE A 207 34.17 -3.28 16.75
N ILE A 208 33.19 -2.75 16.01
CA ILE A 208 33.36 -1.53 15.21
C ILE A 208 33.74 -0.34 16.08
N ARG A 209 33.11 -0.17 17.24
CA ARG A 209 33.51 0.91 18.18
C ARG A 209 34.90 0.74 18.72
N ALA A 210 35.34 -0.48 19.05
CA ALA A 210 36.72 -0.73 19.47
C ALA A 210 37.73 -0.43 18.36
N ILE A 211 37.44 -0.81 17.11
CA ILE A 211 38.24 -0.46 15.94
C ILE A 211 38.40 1.04 15.80
N LEU A 212 37.30 1.79 15.88
CA LEU A 212 37.31 3.27 15.83
C LEU A 212 38.01 3.91 17.03
N GLY A 213 37.97 3.23 18.19
CA GLY A 213 38.72 3.60 19.40
C GLY A 213 40.23 3.30 19.34
N GLY A 214 40.72 2.73 18.20
CA GLY A 214 42.14 2.47 18.01
C GLY A 214 42.58 1.04 18.33
N GLU A 215 41.71 0.13 18.75
CA GLU A 215 42.11 -1.27 18.98
C GLU A 215 42.39 -1.96 17.62
N ARG A 216 43.52 -2.71 17.56
CA ARG A 216 44.00 -3.39 16.35
C ARG A 216 44.33 -4.86 16.57
N ASP A 217 44.34 -5.29 17.85
CA ASP A 217 44.62 -6.68 18.18
C ASP A 217 43.36 -7.53 17.80
N PRO A 218 43.51 -8.47 16.84
CA PRO A 218 42.39 -9.29 16.38
C PRO A 218 41.74 -10.11 17.50
N TYR A 219 42.54 -10.60 18.46
CA TYR A 219 42.02 -11.42 19.56
C TYR A 219 41.26 -10.58 20.58
N LYS A 220 41.74 -9.38 20.93
CA LYS A 220 40.98 -8.45 21.80
C LYS A 220 39.67 -8.03 21.17
N LEU A 221 39.66 -7.78 19.85
CA LEU A 221 38.45 -7.48 19.10
C LEU A 221 37.50 -8.69 19.07
N ALA A 222 38.01 -9.91 18.89
CA ALA A 222 37.22 -11.13 18.88
C ALA A 222 36.58 -11.43 20.23
N ASP A 223 37.20 -11.04 21.35
CA ASP A 223 36.68 -11.19 22.72
C ASP A 223 35.39 -10.36 22.96
N LEU A 224 35.12 -9.36 22.12
CA LEU A 224 33.89 -8.56 22.16
C LEU A 224 32.68 -9.29 21.54
N LYS A 225 32.87 -10.50 20.98
CA LYS A 225 31.76 -11.28 20.44
C LYS A 225 30.84 -11.76 21.55
N HIS A 226 29.53 -11.74 21.30
CA HIS A 226 28.56 -12.33 22.21
C HIS A 226 28.59 -13.87 22.07
N GLU A 227 28.35 -14.60 23.15
CA GLU A 227 28.33 -16.07 23.21
C GLU A 227 27.46 -16.77 22.17
N ARG A 228 26.43 -16.07 21.67
CA ARG A 228 25.53 -16.58 20.62
C ARG A 228 26.10 -16.57 19.21
N VAL A 229 27.26 -15.97 19.00
CA VAL A 229 27.94 -15.98 17.71
C VAL A 229 28.53 -17.38 17.50
N GLN A 230 28.11 -18.04 16.42
CA GLN A 230 28.49 -19.43 16.14
C GLN A 230 29.97 -19.59 15.75
N ALA A 231 30.52 -18.56 15.07
CA ALA A 231 31.92 -18.56 14.71
C ALA A 231 32.82 -18.62 15.94
N SER A 232 33.89 -19.43 15.89
CA SER A 232 34.89 -19.54 16.95
C SER A 232 35.62 -18.21 17.17
N ARG A 233 36.30 -18.09 18.33
CA ARG A 233 37.16 -16.92 18.60
C ARG A 233 38.22 -16.72 17.53
N ASP A 234 38.86 -17.80 17.10
CA ASP A 234 39.95 -17.78 16.11
C ASP A 234 39.40 -17.39 14.72
N GLU A 235 38.20 -17.87 14.32
CA GLU A 235 37.57 -17.45 13.06
C GLU A 235 37.24 -15.96 13.07
N VAL A 236 36.72 -15.44 14.19
CA VAL A 236 36.47 -14.01 14.29
C VAL A 236 37.76 -13.20 14.30
N ALA A 237 38.81 -13.64 15.04
CA ALA A 237 40.11 -12.99 15.03
C ALA A 237 40.72 -12.94 13.60
N ARG A 238 40.71 -14.05 12.90
CA ARG A 238 41.19 -14.12 11.48
C ARG A 238 40.41 -13.20 10.55
N SER A 239 39.10 -13.00 10.79
CA SER A 239 38.26 -12.08 9.99
C SER A 239 38.60 -10.61 10.23
N LEU A 240 39.34 -10.31 11.31
CA LEU A 240 39.70 -8.96 11.75
C LEU A 240 41.17 -8.61 11.43
N GLU A 241 41.91 -9.52 10.81
CA GLU A 241 43.25 -9.27 10.27
C GLU A 241 43.14 -8.47 8.98
N GLY A 242 43.45 -7.18 9.01
CA GLY A 242 43.29 -6.30 7.86
C GLY A 242 44.37 -5.20 7.83
N ASN A 243 44.30 -4.36 6.79
CA ASN A 243 45.13 -3.17 6.68
C ASN A 243 44.36 -1.95 7.16
N TRP A 244 44.90 -1.27 8.12
CA TRP A 244 44.24 -0.14 8.79
C TRP A 244 44.55 1.15 8.03
N ARG A 245 43.65 1.58 7.13
CA ARG A 245 43.78 2.78 6.29
C ARG A 245 43.00 3.92 6.93
N GLU A 246 43.69 5.01 7.20
CA GLU A 246 43.15 6.16 7.94
C GLU A 246 41.89 6.75 7.23
N GLU A 247 41.98 6.96 5.92
CA GLU A 247 40.85 7.50 5.15
C GLU A 247 39.62 6.56 5.13
N VAL A 248 39.84 5.24 5.24
CA VAL A 248 38.74 4.27 5.27
C VAL A 248 38.17 4.12 6.68
N LEU A 249 38.99 4.29 7.70
CA LEU A 249 38.52 4.42 9.09
C LEU A 249 37.63 5.65 9.25
N PHE A 250 37.99 6.77 8.60
CA PHE A 250 37.14 7.96 8.55
C PHE A 250 35.79 7.67 7.85
N GLU A 251 35.78 6.97 6.68
CA GLU A 251 34.55 6.52 6.04
C GLU A 251 33.69 5.65 6.97
N LEU A 252 34.32 4.73 7.72
CA LEU A 252 33.65 3.87 8.68
C LEU A 252 33.00 4.71 9.81
N GLN A 253 33.70 5.68 10.37
CA GLN A 253 33.18 6.57 11.38
C GLN A 253 31.95 7.31 10.87
N GLN A 254 32.01 7.91 9.66
CA GLN A 254 30.89 8.64 9.07
C GLN A 254 29.67 7.72 8.87
N ALA A 255 29.88 6.46 8.49
CA ALA A 255 28.81 5.48 8.33
C ALA A 255 28.17 5.10 9.68
N VAL A 256 28.99 4.96 10.73
CA VAL A 256 28.50 4.70 12.11
C VAL A 256 27.69 5.89 12.64
N ASP A 257 28.16 7.13 12.44
CA ASP A 257 27.46 8.34 12.85
C ASP A 257 26.11 8.47 12.14
N SER A 258 26.08 8.19 10.83
CA SER A 258 24.84 8.19 10.05
C SER A 258 23.84 7.13 10.54
N TYR A 259 24.32 5.94 10.90
CA TYR A 259 23.51 4.87 11.48
C TYR A 259 22.91 5.31 12.83
N GLN A 260 23.73 5.86 13.72
CA GLN A 260 23.27 6.33 15.02
C GLN A 260 22.30 7.50 14.91
N PHE A 261 22.54 8.41 13.97
CA PHE A 261 21.63 9.52 13.68
C PHE A 261 20.27 8.99 13.23
N ALA A 262 20.23 8.08 12.26
CA ALA A 262 18.99 7.48 11.79
C ALA A 262 18.21 6.78 12.92
N HIS A 263 18.89 6.09 13.82
CA HIS A 263 18.26 5.46 14.99
C HIS A 263 17.67 6.48 15.97
N ARG A 264 18.35 7.60 16.24
CA ARG A 264 17.79 8.67 17.08
C ARG A 264 16.53 9.26 16.44
N GLN A 265 16.54 9.48 15.12
CA GLN A 265 15.36 9.96 14.39
C GLN A 265 14.19 8.96 14.40
N MET A 266 14.47 7.66 14.31
CA MET A 266 13.43 6.63 14.48
C MET A 266 12.79 6.68 15.87
N GLN A 267 13.58 6.83 16.93
CA GLN A 267 13.07 6.95 18.31
C GLN A 267 12.20 8.20 18.51
N GLU A 268 12.57 9.32 17.88
CA GLU A 268 11.75 10.54 17.90
C GLU A 268 10.41 10.32 17.16
N CYS A 269 10.46 9.66 15.99
CA CYS A 269 9.24 9.27 15.27
C CYS A 269 8.36 8.35 16.13
N ASP A 270 8.95 7.39 16.84
CA ASP A 270 8.22 6.46 17.71
C ASP A 270 7.48 7.19 18.84
N ARG A 271 8.13 8.17 19.50
CA ARG A 271 7.49 8.99 20.55
C ARG A 271 6.32 9.80 20.00
N ARG A 272 6.46 10.43 18.81
CA ARG A 272 5.38 11.18 18.19
C ARG A 272 4.25 10.27 17.71
N LEU A 273 4.61 9.10 17.17
CA LEU A 273 3.64 8.10 16.73
C LEU A 273 2.79 7.61 17.90
N GLU A 274 3.41 7.31 19.04
CA GLU A 274 2.72 6.91 20.25
C GLU A 274 1.70 7.96 20.70
N ALA A 275 2.10 9.23 20.75
CA ALA A 275 1.21 10.33 21.12
C ALA A 275 0.01 10.46 20.16
N TYR A 276 0.24 10.37 18.84
CA TYR A 276 -0.85 10.46 17.87
C TYR A 276 -1.77 9.24 17.93
N LEU A 277 -1.23 8.04 18.08
CA LEU A 277 -2.02 6.82 18.22
C LEU A 277 -2.83 6.80 19.52
N ALA A 278 -2.28 7.34 20.62
CA ALA A 278 -2.98 7.45 21.90
C ALA A 278 -4.20 8.38 21.80
N ALA A 279 -4.11 9.44 21.00
CA ALA A 279 -5.21 10.39 20.78
C ALA A 279 -6.33 9.87 19.88
N LEU A 280 -6.16 8.72 19.23
CA LEU A 280 -7.20 8.10 18.42
C LEU A 280 -8.24 7.41 19.29
N PRO A 281 -9.54 7.47 18.90
CA PRO A 281 -10.61 6.83 19.66
C PRO A 281 -10.46 5.31 19.66
N THR A 282 -10.98 4.68 20.71
CA THR A 282 -11.17 3.24 20.74
C THR A 282 -12.35 2.87 19.87
N ARG A 283 -12.15 1.91 18.96
CA ARG A 283 -13.22 1.38 18.13
C ARG A 283 -13.73 0.08 18.74
N THR A 284 -15.00 0.06 19.13
CA THR A 284 -15.73 -1.15 19.48
C THR A 284 -16.45 -1.64 18.24
N MET A 285 -16.17 -2.85 17.79
CA MET A 285 -16.95 -3.50 16.73
C MET A 285 -17.96 -4.41 17.41
N GLU A 286 -19.24 -4.12 17.24
CA GLU A 286 -20.30 -5.05 17.61
C GLU A 286 -20.23 -6.22 16.63
N CYS A 287 -19.90 -7.39 17.14
CA CYS A 287 -19.87 -8.61 16.35
C CYS A 287 -21.30 -9.19 16.34
N ASP A 288 -22.04 -8.94 15.27
CA ASP A 288 -23.41 -9.45 15.07
C ASP A 288 -23.52 -10.97 14.86
N SER A 289 -22.40 -11.67 14.88
CA SER A 289 -22.36 -13.13 14.76
C SER A 289 -21.41 -13.75 15.78
N GLN A 290 -21.97 -14.35 16.80
CA GLN A 290 -21.25 -15.40 17.52
C GLN A 290 -20.80 -16.44 16.48
N PRO A 291 -19.50 -16.77 16.38
CA PRO A 291 -19.11 -17.92 15.58
C PRO A 291 -19.77 -19.14 16.21
N ALA A 292 -20.61 -19.83 15.44
CA ALA A 292 -21.03 -21.18 15.77
C ALA A 292 -19.75 -22.03 15.82
N VAL A 293 -19.19 -22.18 17.02
CA VAL A 293 -18.11 -23.13 17.28
C VAL A 293 -18.76 -24.50 17.34
N PRO A 294 -18.48 -25.41 16.44
CA PRO A 294 -18.75 -26.81 16.70
C PRO A 294 -17.71 -27.26 17.74
N GLU A 295 -18.15 -27.40 18.99
CA GLU A 295 -17.40 -28.19 19.96
C GLU A 295 -17.31 -29.61 19.45
N GLN A 296 -16.19 -29.97 18.82
CA GLN A 296 -15.75 -31.38 18.76
C GLN A 296 -14.24 -31.43 18.45
N GLY A 297 -13.52 -32.09 19.38
CA GLY A 297 -12.17 -32.60 19.19
C GLY A 297 -11.06 -31.79 19.84
N ALA A 298 -11.04 -31.78 21.19
CA ALA A 298 -9.85 -31.38 21.95
C ALA A 298 -8.73 -32.41 21.75
N GLY A 299 -8.08 -32.37 20.59
CA GLY A 299 -6.73 -32.88 20.44
C GLY A 299 -5.80 -31.98 21.21
N LYS A 300 -5.20 -32.50 22.29
CA LYS A 300 -4.15 -31.82 23.07
C LYS A 300 -2.95 -31.52 22.17
N ALA A 301 -3.03 -30.43 21.38
CA ALA A 301 -1.85 -29.83 20.77
C ALA A 301 -0.97 -29.34 21.94
N LYS A 302 0.18 -29.93 22.13
CA LYS A 302 1.22 -29.43 23.02
C LYS A 302 1.46 -27.98 22.67
N LYS A 303 0.97 -27.05 23.50
CA LYS A 303 1.36 -25.64 23.48
C LYS A 303 2.86 -25.60 23.83
N THR A 304 3.74 -25.81 22.87
CA THR A 304 5.08 -25.28 22.96
C THR A 304 4.91 -23.78 23.10
N GLN A 305 5.18 -23.25 24.29
CA GLN A 305 5.28 -21.80 24.51
C GLN A 305 6.31 -21.28 23.51
N LYS A 306 5.85 -20.81 22.35
CA LYS A 306 6.70 -20.07 21.42
C LYS A 306 7.17 -18.85 22.22
N LYS A 307 8.45 -18.82 22.61
CA LYS A 307 9.09 -17.62 23.16
C LYS A 307 8.67 -16.44 22.30
N ALA A 308 8.23 -15.35 22.94
CA ALA A 308 7.84 -14.14 22.26
C ALA A 308 8.90 -13.80 21.20
N PRO A 309 8.52 -13.53 19.95
CA PRO A 309 9.49 -13.21 18.92
C PRO A 309 10.28 -12.00 19.38
N ARG A 310 11.61 -12.09 19.30
CA ARG A 310 12.49 -10.97 19.65
C ARG A 310 12.10 -9.75 18.82
N PRO A 311 12.04 -8.54 19.44
CA PRO A 311 11.83 -7.33 18.68
C PRO A 311 12.90 -7.27 17.58
N LYS A 312 12.46 -7.07 16.32
CA LYS A 312 13.38 -6.80 15.21
C LYS A 312 14.10 -5.49 15.53
N GLY A 313 15.40 -5.37 15.21
CA GLY A 313 16.22 -4.20 15.58
C GLY A 313 15.66 -2.84 15.17
N ASN A 314 14.75 -2.83 14.17
CA ASN A 314 14.03 -1.64 13.70
C ASN A 314 12.56 -1.59 14.16
N ALA A 315 12.12 -2.46 15.06
CA ALA A 315 10.76 -2.41 15.60
C ALA A 315 10.60 -1.22 16.56
N PRO A 316 9.47 -0.50 16.53
CA PRO A 316 9.17 0.53 17.50
C PRO A 316 9.19 0.00 18.93
N ALA A 317 9.64 0.83 19.87
CA ALA A 317 9.75 0.45 21.28
C ALA A 317 8.41 0.51 22.04
N LEU A 318 7.28 0.64 21.35
CA LEU A 318 5.92 0.74 21.92
C LEU A 318 5.12 -0.55 21.68
N ASP A 319 4.12 -0.82 22.50
CA ASP A 319 3.19 -1.94 22.30
C ASP A 319 2.18 -1.63 21.19
N LEU A 320 2.70 -1.63 19.95
CA LEU A 320 1.88 -1.40 18.77
C LEU A 320 0.73 -2.39 18.65
N LYS A 321 0.90 -3.66 19.05
CA LYS A 321 -0.13 -4.68 18.89
C LYS A 321 -1.40 -4.30 19.64
N THR A 322 -1.29 -3.97 20.92
CA THR A 322 -2.42 -3.57 21.77
C THR A 322 -3.04 -2.26 21.27
N ILE A 323 -2.22 -1.29 20.89
CA ILE A 323 -2.68 0.01 20.38
C ILE A 323 -3.47 -0.17 19.09
N LEU A 324 -2.94 -0.93 18.12
CA LEU A 324 -3.60 -1.13 16.83
C LEU A 324 -4.91 -1.91 16.97
N LYS A 325 -4.95 -2.92 17.84
CA LYS A 325 -6.19 -3.64 18.15
C LYS A 325 -7.25 -2.69 18.73
N ARG A 326 -6.87 -1.79 19.64
CA ARG A 326 -7.77 -0.79 20.23
C ARG A 326 -8.35 0.14 19.15
N ILE A 327 -7.52 0.63 18.24
CA ILE A 327 -7.92 1.60 17.21
C ILE A 327 -8.74 0.92 16.11
N ALA A 328 -8.36 -0.28 15.69
CA ALA A 328 -9.04 -1.01 14.62
C ALA A 328 -10.30 -1.74 15.08
N GLY A 329 -10.44 -2.03 16.39
CA GLY A 329 -11.50 -2.88 16.94
C GLY A 329 -11.26 -4.39 16.71
N VAL A 330 -10.21 -4.74 15.94
CA VAL A 330 -9.86 -6.11 15.57
C VAL A 330 -8.34 -6.32 15.61
N ASP A 331 -7.88 -7.54 15.82
CA ASP A 331 -6.45 -7.88 15.78
C ASP A 331 -6.04 -8.35 14.39
N LEU A 332 -5.55 -7.45 13.53
CA LEU A 332 -5.05 -7.79 12.20
C LEU A 332 -3.87 -8.76 12.22
N THR A 333 -3.13 -8.83 13.34
CA THR A 333 -1.98 -9.75 13.47
C THR A 333 -2.39 -11.20 13.69
N SER A 334 -3.69 -11.46 13.86
CA SER A 334 -4.24 -12.82 13.87
C SER A 334 -4.19 -13.47 12.48
N ILE A 335 -4.12 -12.67 11.41
CA ILE A 335 -3.96 -13.18 10.04
C ILE A 335 -2.49 -13.60 9.85
N ASP A 336 -2.24 -14.86 9.53
CA ASP A 336 -0.90 -15.33 9.19
C ASP A 336 -0.31 -14.53 8.03
N GLY A 337 0.96 -14.12 8.18
CA GLY A 337 1.66 -13.28 7.24
C GLY A 337 1.45 -11.77 7.46
N ILE A 338 0.63 -11.36 8.44
CA ILE A 338 0.49 -9.97 8.85
C ILE A 338 1.13 -9.81 10.24
N ASP A 339 2.34 -9.27 10.29
CA ASP A 339 2.98 -8.88 11.54
C ASP A 339 2.54 -7.47 11.98
N VAL A 340 2.96 -7.05 13.17
CA VAL A 340 2.59 -5.76 13.76
C VAL A 340 3.00 -4.57 12.86
N MET A 341 4.16 -4.67 12.18
CA MET A 341 4.65 -3.64 11.28
C MET A 341 3.80 -3.54 10.00
N THR A 342 3.36 -4.69 9.49
CA THR A 342 2.43 -4.77 8.35
C THR A 342 1.06 -4.21 8.74
N ALA A 343 0.54 -4.55 9.93
CA ALA A 343 -0.72 -4.03 10.46
C ALA A 343 -0.66 -2.50 10.63
N GLN A 344 0.44 -1.96 11.20
CA GLN A 344 0.66 -0.52 11.31
C GLN A 344 0.70 0.14 9.93
N THR A 345 1.40 -0.45 8.95
CA THR A 345 1.44 0.07 7.58
C THR A 345 0.05 0.11 6.95
N ILE A 346 -0.75 -0.95 7.12
CA ILE A 346 -2.12 -1.01 6.61
C ILE A 346 -2.94 0.12 7.22
N LEU A 347 -3.00 0.22 8.55
CA LEU A 347 -3.82 1.23 9.22
C LEU A 347 -3.35 2.66 8.93
N SER A 348 -2.04 2.89 8.86
CA SER A 348 -1.50 4.22 8.50
C SER A 348 -1.87 4.66 7.08
N GLU A 349 -1.98 3.74 6.13
CA GLU A 349 -2.23 4.06 4.71
C GLU A 349 -3.73 4.06 4.35
N VAL A 350 -4.55 3.32 5.10
CA VAL A 350 -5.98 3.11 4.78
C VAL A 350 -6.89 3.72 5.83
N GLY A 351 -6.40 3.88 7.06
CA GLY A 351 -7.24 4.25 8.20
C GLY A 351 -8.06 3.06 8.72
N THR A 352 -9.04 3.37 9.54
CA THR A 352 -9.98 2.40 10.10
C THR A 352 -11.36 2.47 9.43
N ASP A 353 -11.65 3.56 8.74
CA ASP A 353 -12.89 3.73 7.99
C ASP A 353 -12.73 3.21 6.57
N MET A 354 -13.48 2.16 6.25
CA MET A 354 -13.47 1.50 4.94
C MET A 354 -14.63 1.96 4.05
N SER A 355 -15.41 2.96 4.43
CA SER A 355 -16.61 3.43 3.71
C SER A 355 -16.31 3.91 2.28
N ALA A 356 -15.10 4.44 2.04
CA ALA A 356 -14.63 4.83 0.71
C ALA A 356 -14.56 3.65 -0.28
N PHE A 357 -14.54 2.42 0.21
CA PHE A 357 -14.48 1.20 -0.60
C PHE A 357 -15.79 0.42 -0.52
N LYS A 358 -16.63 0.53 -1.54
CA LYS A 358 -17.96 -0.13 -1.57
C LYS A 358 -17.93 -1.64 -1.35
N THR A 359 -16.86 -2.31 -1.75
CA THR A 359 -16.67 -3.77 -1.60
C THR A 359 -15.19 -4.12 -1.41
N GLU A 360 -14.94 -5.33 -0.90
CA GLU A 360 -13.57 -5.87 -0.79
C GLU A 360 -12.82 -5.90 -2.12
N ASN A 361 -13.54 -6.10 -3.24
CA ASN A 361 -12.94 -6.10 -4.57
C ASN A 361 -12.54 -4.67 -5.02
N HIS A 362 -13.31 -3.65 -4.63
CA HIS A 362 -12.91 -2.25 -4.85
C HIS A 362 -11.63 -1.92 -4.08
N PHE A 363 -11.54 -2.34 -2.82
CA PHE A 363 -10.33 -2.20 -2.02
C PHE A 363 -9.12 -2.91 -2.64
N ALA A 364 -9.26 -4.18 -3.00
CA ALA A 364 -8.19 -4.92 -3.66
C ALA A 364 -7.80 -4.32 -5.03
N SER A 365 -8.76 -3.74 -5.75
CA SER A 365 -8.51 -3.02 -7.01
C SER A 365 -7.74 -1.73 -6.78
N TRP A 366 -8.08 -0.97 -5.75
CA TRP A 366 -7.35 0.24 -5.35
C TRP A 366 -5.90 -0.08 -4.97
N LEU A 367 -5.66 -1.19 -4.28
CA LEU A 367 -4.32 -1.71 -3.99
C LEU A 367 -3.55 -2.17 -5.25
N GLY A 368 -4.21 -2.31 -6.40
CA GLY A 368 -3.61 -2.85 -7.62
C GLY A 368 -3.34 -4.35 -7.56
N LEU A 369 -4.00 -5.08 -6.67
CA LEU A 369 -3.83 -6.53 -6.47
C LEU A 369 -4.76 -7.36 -7.35
N THR A 370 -5.84 -6.79 -7.90
CA THR A 370 -6.73 -7.48 -8.84
C THR A 370 -6.04 -7.73 -10.18
N PRO A 371 -6.32 -8.86 -10.84
CA PRO A 371 -5.88 -9.07 -12.20
C PRO A 371 -6.58 -8.07 -13.13
N SER A 372 -5.83 -7.45 -14.02
CA SER A 372 -6.37 -6.63 -15.11
C SER A 372 -6.14 -7.33 -16.43
N LYS A 373 -7.08 -7.16 -17.36
CA LYS A 373 -7.00 -7.68 -18.74
C LYS A 373 -7.14 -6.50 -19.68
N ASP A 374 -6.26 -6.42 -20.67
CA ASP A 374 -6.42 -5.49 -21.76
C ASP A 374 -7.39 -6.09 -22.77
N ILE A 375 -8.53 -5.43 -22.97
CA ILE A 375 -9.61 -5.91 -23.84
C ILE A 375 -9.78 -4.92 -24.99
N SER A 376 -9.75 -5.43 -26.23
CA SER A 376 -10.09 -4.67 -27.43
C SER A 376 -11.08 -5.46 -28.28
N GLY A 377 -12.17 -4.80 -28.71
CA GLY A 377 -13.21 -5.44 -29.50
C GLY A 377 -13.86 -6.66 -28.83
N GLY A 378 -13.94 -6.71 -27.49
CA GLY A 378 -14.45 -7.84 -26.70
C GLY A 378 -13.47 -9.00 -26.51
N LYS A 379 -12.29 -8.96 -27.12
CA LYS A 379 -11.24 -9.98 -26.99
C LYS A 379 -10.16 -9.54 -26.01
N VAL A 380 -9.69 -10.46 -25.17
CA VAL A 380 -8.54 -10.25 -24.29
C VAL A 380 -7.29 -10.23 -25.14
N ILE A 381 -6.59 -9.08 -25.21
CA ILE A 381 -5.35 -8.92 -25.98
C ILE A 381 -4.15 -9.33 -25.13
N GLY A 382 -4.23 -9.15 -23.82
CA GLY A 382 -3.13 -9.47 -22.92
C GLY A 382 -3.42 -9.13 -21.44
N PRO A 383 -2.46 -9.42 -20.56
CA PRO A 383 -2.56 -9.01 -19.16
C PRO A 383 -2.43 -7.49 -19.07
N GLY A 384 -3.44 -6.82 -18.54
CA GLY A 384 -3.40 -5.38 -18.28
C GLY A 384 -2.31 -5.01 -17.29
N ARG A 385 -1.54 -3.97 -17.61
CA ARG A 385 -0.45 -3.47 -16.76
C ARG A 385 -0.93 -2.27 -15.94
N ARG A 386 -1.36 -2.49 -14.70
CA ARG A 386 -1.57 -1.39 -13.75
C ARG A 386 -0.26 -1.08 -13.03
N LYS A 387 0.29 0.10 -13.27
CA LYS A 387 1.43 0.64 -12.50
C LYS A 387 0.89 1.29 -11.22
N VAL A 388 0.52 0.48 -10.24
CA VAL A 388 0.13 0.99 -8.91
C VAL A 388 1.29 0.75 -7.96
N GLN A 389 1.85 1.84 -7.42
CA GLN A 389 2.80 1.78 -6.30
C GLN A 389 2.01 2.05 -5.01
N ASN A 390 1.71 1.00 -4.26
CA ASN A 390 0.96 1.08 -3.02
C ASN A 390 1.74 0.35 -1.91
N ARG A 391 1.97 1.02 -0.78
CA ARG A 391 2.74 0.51 0.35
C ARG A 391 2.06 -0.69 1.00
N VAL A 392 0.73 -0.65 1.14
CA VAL A 392 -0.06 -1.77 1.68
C VAL A 392 0.07 -3.00 0.77
N ALA A 393 -0.07 -2.82 -0.55
CA ALA A 393 0.10 -3.92 -1.49
C ALA A 393 1.52 -4.50 -1.46
N THR A 394 2.54 -3.69 -1.18
CA THR A 394 3.91 -4.15 -1.02
C THR A 394 4.06 -4.94 0.28
N ALA A 395 3.55 -4.43 1.41
CA ALA A 395 3.57 -5.12 2.69
C ALA A 395 2.83 -6.46 2.63
N LEU A 396 1.63 -6.50 2.03
CA LEU A 396 0.86 -7.74 1.86
C LEU A 396 1.56 -8.75 0.93
N ARG A 397 2.32 -8.30 -0.09
CA ARG A 397 3.13 -9.20 -0.93
C ARG A 397 4.28 -9.79 -0.14
N VAL A 398 4.96 -9.01 0.69
CA VAL A 398 6.01 -9.52 1.59
C VAL A 398 5.40 -10.52 2.58
N GLY A 399 4.29 -10.17 3.25
CA GLY A 399 3.57 -11.08 4.13
C GLY A 399 3.15 -12.40 3.46
N ALA A 400 2.66 -12.33 2.21
CA ALA A 400 2.30 -13.52 1.44
C ALA A 400 3.51 -14.46 1.22
N THR A 401 4.73 -13.94 1.08
CA THR A 401 5.92 -14.79 0.90
C THR A 401 6.29 -15.58 2.15
N THR A 402 6.00 -15.05 3.34
CA THR A 402 6.30 -15.72 4.62
C THR A 402 5.44 -16.96 4.83
N LEU A 403 4.28 -17.05 4.19
CA LEU A 403 3.35 -18.17 4.28
C LEU A 403 3.86 -19.48 3.67
N LEU A 404 4.94 -19.44 2.91
CA LEU A 404 5.47 -20.64 2.24
C LEU A 404 5.82 -21.78 3.23
N ARG A 405 6.32 -21.41 4.42
CA ARG A 405 6.76 -22.33 5.47
C ARG A 405 5.74 -22.47 6.60
N SER A 406 4.55 -21.90 6.44
CA SER A 406 3.52 -21.94 7.47
C SER A 406 2.65 -23.18 7.33
N ASP A 407 2.38 -23.89 8.43
CA ASP A 407 1.48 -25.06 8.50
C ASP A 407 0.06 -24.62 8.89
N THR A 408 -0.41 -23.54 8.29
CA THR A 408 -1.72 -22.95 8.50
C THR A 408 -2.58 -23.08 7.25
N TYR A 409 -3.87 -22.76 7.37
CA TYR A 409 -4.79 -22.70 6.23
C TYR A 409 -4.24 -21.81 5.09
N LEU A 410 -3.73 -20.60 5.45
CA LEU A 410 -3.18 -19.67 4.49
C LEU A 410 -1.88 -20.17 3.86
N GLY A 411 -1.06 -20.90 4.62
CA GLY A 411 0.15 -21.54 4.11
C GLY A 411 -0.16 -22.59 3.04
N SER A 412 -1.11 -23.48 3.30
CA SER A 412 -1.57 -24.49 2.36
C SER A 412 -2.19 -23.86 1.11
N LYS A 413 -3.03 -22.83 1.28
CA LYS A 413 -3.59 -22.05 0.17
C LYS A 413 -2.49 -21.43 -0.71
N TYR A 414 -1.45 -20.84 -0.09
CA TYR A 414 -0.35 -20.24 -0.86
C TYR A 414 0.46 -21.30 -1.63
N ARG A 415 0.81 -22.43 -1.00
CA ARG A 415 1.48 -23.56 -1.68
C ARG A 415 0.67 -24.06 -2.87
N HIS A 416 -0.65 -24.22 -2.72
CA HIS A 416 -1.54 -24.58 -3.82
C HIS A 416 -1.54 -23.54 -4.94
N LEU A 417 -1.65 -22.23 -4.63
CA LEU A 417 -1.57 -21.16 -5.64
C LEU A 417 -0.24 -21.17 -6.38
N ARG A 418 0.86 -21.44 -5.68
CA ARG A 418 2.19 -21.51 -6.27
C ARG A 418 2.37 -22.64 -7.26
N ASN A 419 1.73 -23.79 -7.01
CA ASN A 419 1.75 -24.95 -7.91
C ASN A 419 0.83 -24.76 -9.12
N ARG A 420 -0.29 -24.06 -8.95
CA ARG A 420 -1.29 -23.86 -10.00
C ARG A 420 -0.96 -22.72 -10.97
N LEU A 421 -0.35 -21.65 -10.49
CA LEU A 421 -0.14 -20.44 -11.28
C LEU A 421 1.19 -20.47 -12.03
N PRO A 422 1.28 -19.82 -13.22
CA PRO A 422 2.42 -19.94 -14.12
C PRO A 422 3.71 -19.31 -13.58
N SER A 423 3.62 -18.45 -12.57
CA SER A 423 4.80 -17.83 -11.97
C SER A 423 4.66 -17.60 -10.46
N LYS A 424 5.80 -17.64 -9.76
CA LYS A 424 5.89 -17.31 -8.33
C LYS A 424 5.33 -15.90 -8.04
N ARG A 425 5.57 -14.94 -8.93
CA ARG A 425 5.07 -13.55 -8.80
C ARG A 425 3.55 -13.50 -8.85
N SER A 426 2.92 -14.28 -9.74
CA SER A 426 1.47 -14.38 -9.84
C SER A 426 0.86 -14.99 -8.58
N ALA A 427 1.50 -16.03 -8.02
CA ALA A 427 1.04 -16.66 -6.77
C ALA A 427 1.13 -15.69 -5.58
N VAL A 428 2.24 -14.96 -5.44
CA VAL A 428 2.40 -13.91 -4.40
C VAL A 428 1.32 -12.85 -4.55
N LYS A 429 1.06 -12.37 -5.77
CA LYS A 429 0.02 -11.35 -6.01
C LYS A 429 -1.38 -11.88 -5.68
N ALA A 430 -1.70 -13.12 -6.04
CA ALA A 430 -2.97 -13.76 -5.74
C ALA A 430 -3.17 -13.97 -4.23
N MET A 431 -2.09 -14.36 -3.52
CA MET A 431 -2.15 -14.49 -2.06
C MET A 431 -2.29 -13.14 -1.36
N ALA A 432 -1.53 -12.12 -1.79
CA ALA A 432 -1.66 -10.75 -1.29
C ALA A 432 -3.07 -10.18 -1.53
N HIS A 433 -3.68 -10.49 -2.68
CA HIS A 433 -5.09 -10.15 -2.94
C HIS A 433 -6.01 -10.79 -1.89
N TYR A 434 -5.82 -12.09 -1.59
CA TYR A 434 -6.64 -12.76 -0.59
C TYR A 434 -6.45 -12.17 0.82
N LEU A 435 -5.22 -11.85 1.21
CA LEU A 435 -4.94 -11.15 2.48
C LEU A 435 -5.65 -9.79 2.53
N ALA A 436 -5.69 -9.06 1.42
CA ALA A 436 -6.41 -7.78 1.35
C ALA A 436 -7.92 -7.95 1.58
N LEU A 437 -8.54 -9.01 1.05
CA LEU A 437 -9.95 -9.31 1.32
C LEU A 437 -10.20 -9.60 2.80
N LEU A 438 -9.32 -10.36 3.46
CA LEU A 438 -9.43 -10.64 4.89
C LEU A 438 -9.31 -9.35 5.72
N VAL A 439 -8.33 -8.51 5.43
CA VAL A 439 -8.17 -7.21 6.09
C VAL A 439 -9.43 -6.36 5.93
N TYR A 440 -9.98 -6.27 4.72
CA TYR A 440 -11.23 -5.53 4.47
C TYR A 440 -12.39 -6.05 5.31
N ARG A 441 -12.60 -7.38 5.34
CA ARG A 441 -13.67 -8.01 6.13
C ARG A 441 -13.51 -7.75 7.61
N MET A 442 -12.31 -7.88 8.14
CA MET A 442 -12.04 -7.59 9.56
C MET A 442 -12.33 -6.13 9.90
N LEU A 443 -11.87 -5.18 9.08
CA LEU A 443 -12.07 -3.75 9.34
C LEU A 443 -13.51 -3.28 9.12
N THR A 444 -14.32 -3.97 8.29
CA THR A 444 -15.71 -3.57 8.01
C THR A 444 -16.73 -4.30 8.89
N LYS A 445 -16.53 -5.60 9.13
CA LYS A 445 -17.51 -6.45 9.79
C LYS A 445 -17.12 -6.87 11.20
N GLY A 446 -15.91 -6.54 11.66
CA GLY A 446 -15.41 -6.99 12.95
C GLY A 446 -15.13 -8.50 13.04
N GLU A 447 -15.22 -9.23 11.90
CA GLU A 447 -15.00 -10.69 11.88
C GLU A 447 -13.55 -11.00 12.27
N ALA A 448 -13.34 -11.67 13.39
CA ALA A 448 -12.00 -12.13 13.78
C ALA A 448 -11.54 -13.25 12.86
N TRP A 449 -10.30 -13.18 12.40
CA TRP A 449 -9.70 -14.29 11.67
C TRP A 449 -9.35 -15.43 12.64
N VAL A 450 -9.84 -16.62 12.33
CA VAL A 450 -9.47 -17.87 13.01
C VAL A 450 -8.81 -18.79 12.00
N ASP A 451 -7.59 -19.22 12.27
CA ASP A 451 -6.92 -20.21 11.41
C ASP A 451 -7.60 -21.58 11.57
N ARG A 452 -8.10 -22.09 10.46
CA ARG A 452 -8.77 -23.42 10.39
C ARG A 452 -7.80 -24.58 10.23
N GLY A 453 -6.49 -24.27 10.12
CA GLY A 453 -5.43 -25.27 9.92
C GLY A 453 -5.31 -25.78 8.47
N ALA A 454 -4.15 -26.37 8.19
CA ALA A 454 -3.83 -26.92 6.87
C ALA A 454 -4.77 -28.05 6.43
N ALA A 455 -5.15 -28.93 7.36
CA ALA A 455 -6.05 -30.06 7.08
C ALA A 455 -7.44 -29.60 6.59
N GLN A 456 -7.98 -28.52 7.17
CA GLN A 456 -9.27 -27.98 6.73
C GLN A 456 -9.17 -27.39 5.31
N PHE A 457 -8.04 -26.77 4.95
CA PHE A 457 -7.86 -26.30 3.57
C PHE A 457 -7.89 -27.46 2.56
N GLU A 458 -7.23 -28.57 2.85
CA GLU A 458 -7.21 -29.74 1.95
C GLU A 458 -8.60 -30.36 1.85
N LYS A 459 -9.36 -30.39 2.95
CA LYS A 459 -10.76 -30.87 2.94
C LYS A 459 -11.65 -29.96 2.08
N ASP A 460 -11.64 -28.65 2.32
CA ASP A 460 -12.41 -27.65 1.55
C ASP A 460 -12.07 -27.75 0.05
N ARG A 461 -10.79 -27.96 -0.27
CA ARG A 461 -10.33 -28.13 -1.65
C ARG A 461 -10.87 -29.40 -2.30
N HIS A 462 -10.81 -30.50 -1.58
CA HIS A 462 -11.32 -31.78 -2.07
C HIS A 462 -12.82 -31.71 -2.35
N GLU A 463 -13.59 -31.11 -1.46
CA GLU A 463 -15.04 -30.89 -1.65
C GLU A 463 -15.33 -30.03 -2.89
N LEU A 464 -14.59 -28.94 -3.11
CA LEU A 464 -14.72 -28.08 -4.28
C LEU A 464 -14.36 -28.81 -5.58
N GLU A 465 -13.34 -29.65 -5.56
CA GLU A 465 -12.92 -30.45 -6.72
C GLU A 465 -13.97 -31.51 -7.07
N LEU A 466 -14.53 -32.21 -6.07
CA LEU A 466 -15.64 -33.14 -6.25
C LEU A 466 -16.87 -32.45 -6.84
N ALA A 467 -17.25 -31.29 -6.30
CA ALA A 467 -18.39 -30.54 -6.82
C ALA A 467 -18.17 -30.11 -8.28
N ARG A 468 -16.95 -29.69 -8.63
CA ARG A 468 -16.59 -29.36 -10.03
C ARG A 468 -16.63 -30.55 -10.95
N LEU A 469 -16.12 -31.71 -10.52
CA LEU A 469 -16.14 -32.95 -11.31
C LEU A 469 -17.57 -33.43 -11.51
N THR A 470 -18.40 -33.36 -10.47
CA THR A 470 -19.82 -33.71 -10.53
C THR A 470 -20.57 -32.83 -11.53
N SER A 471 -20.36 -31.50 -11.48
CA SER A 471 -20.97 -30.58 -12.42
C SER A 471 -20.50 -30.82 -13.86
N LYS A 472 -19.21 -31.11 -14.07
CA LYS A 472 -18.66 -31.41 -15.38
C LYS A 472 -19.17 -32.72 -15.93
N ALA A 473 -19.32 -33.77 -15.10
CA ALA A 473 -19.90 -35.07 -15.49
C ALA A 473 -21.38 -34.89 -15.90
N ALA A 474 -22.14 -34.11 -15.09
CA ALA A 474 -23.56 -33.87 -15.40
C ALA A 474 -23.76 -33.14 -16.74
N THR A 475 -22.88 -32.14 -17.07
CA THR A 475 -22.95 -31.46 -18.37
C THR A 475 -22.62 -32.36 -19.57
N GLN A 476 -21.97 -33.50 -19.33
CA GLN A 476 -21.66 -34.51 -20.35
C GLN A 476 -22.58 -35.72 -20.30
N GLY A 477 -23.66 -35.69 -19.49
CA GLY A 477 -24.63 -36.79 -19.36
C GLY A 477 -24.18 -37.93 -18.43
N PHE A 478 -23.10 -37.74 -17.63
CA PHE A 478 -22.58 -38.75 -16.71
C PHE A 478 -22.88 -38.39 -15.25
N ARG A 479 -22.98 -39.40 -14.40
CA ARG A 479 -23.10 -39.28 -12.95
C ARG A 479 -21.85 -39.85 -12.30
N LEU A 480 -21.20 -39.06 -11.42
CA LEU A 480 -20.11 -39.56 -10.59
C LEU A 480 -20.68 -40.42 -9.46
N VAL A 481 -20.15 -41.63 -9.32
CA VAL A 481 -20.49 -42.57 -8.25
C VAL A 481 -19.19 -42.87 -7.47
N PRO A 482 -19.18 -42.81 -6.13
CA PRO A 482 -18.02 -43.23 -5.34
C PRO A 482 -17.67 -44.69 -5.65
N ILE A 483 -16.37 -44.98 -5.82
CA ILE A 483 -15.89 -46.35 -5.89
C ILE A 483 -16.06 -46.91 -4.47
N ALA A 484 -16.90 -47.95 -4.31
CA ALA A 484 -17.00 -48.64 -3.02
C ALA A 484 -15.62 -49.11 -2.59
N ALA A 485 -15.21 -48.75 -1.36
CA ALA A 485 -13.99 -49.28 -0.79
C ALA A 485 -14.09 -50.82 -0.80
N GLN A 486 -13.31 -51.46 -1.62
CA GLN A 486 -13.10 -52.89 -1.51
C GLN A 486 -12.39 -53.10 -0.18
N LEU A 487 -13.18 -53.54 0.80
CA LEU A 487 -12.64 -54.06 2.07
C LEU A 487 -11.87 -55.32 1.70
N SER A 488 -10.54 -55.21 1.65
CA SER A 488 -9.62 -56.35 1.67
C SER A 488 -9.16 -56.58 3.10
#